data_cd98a1190871b86b8d0bb7724469302a
#
_entry.id   cd98a1190871b86b8d0bb7724469302a
#
_cell.length_a   1.000
_cell.length_b   1.000
_cell.length_c   1.000
_cell.angle_alpha   90.00
_cell.angle_beta   90.00
_cell.angle_gamma   90.00
#
_symmetry.space_group_name_H-M   'P 1'
#
loop_
_entity.id
_entity.type
_entity.pdbx_description
1 polymer ?
#
loop_
_entity_poly.entity_id
_entity_poly.type
_entity_poly.pdbx_seq_one_letter_code
_entity_poly.pdbx_strand_id
1 'polypeptide(L)'
;MRHVFIVNKFSLNKKLDTISERIKEVCKELKIYYVIETITKDNLMKDALKKYLNSKNIIIAVGGDGTVNRILNNIMGSENYLGVIPVGTGNDFYKSILKQNTEMYEKIDVAQINDKYFINIACFGIDADVGNNTKIIKNKLIPIKQRYNVSLIYTFFKYKNKEAEFTSKEEKQQGKFTTIVIANGMYYGGGFQIAPNSKYNDGLLDVYYAKDMKKYKLPGLIIKIKKGTHEQSKSINKFQTTEITIKLKEETVCNIDGDEITDTNFKIKLLPQAITLYNNQELIKKVLG
;
A
#
# COMPACT_ATOMS: atom_id res chain seq x y z
N MET A 1 -26.46 -4.36 -5.59
CA MET A 1 -25.13 -4.91 -5.87
C MET A 1 -24.75 -5.87 -4.75
N ARG A 2 -24.13 -7.01 -5.06
CA ARG A 2 -23.70 -7.99 -4.05
C ARG A 2 -22.40 -7.51 -3.38
N HIS A 3 -22.34 -7.61 -2.04
CA HIS A 3 -21.15 -7.37 -1.26
C HIS A 3 -20.42 -8.70 -1.03
N VAL A 4 -19.18 -8.81 -1.46
CA VAL A 4 -18.36 -10.01 -1.31
C VAL A 4 -17.22 -9.69 -0.36
N PHE A 5 -17.33 -10.18 0.87
CA PHE A 5 -16.29 -9.99 1.90
C PHE A 5 -15.22 -11.06 1.75
N ILE A 6 -14.01 -10.65 1.42
CA ILE A 6 -12.85 -11.53 1.35
C ILE A 6 -12.12 -11.48 2.67
N VAL A 7 -12.32 -12.49 3.49
CA VAL A 7 -11.80 -12.57 4.84
C VAL A 7 -10.50 -13.36 4.83
N ASN A 8 -9.38 -12.70 5.05
CA ASN A 8 -8.06 -13.34 5.07
C ASN A 8 -7.74 -13.87 6.47
N LYS A 9 -7.74 -15.20 6.64
CA LYS A 9 -7.47 -15.88 7.91
C LYS A 9 -6.10 -15.51 8.50
N PHE A 10 -5.09 -15.30 7.66
CA PHE A 10 -3.74 -14.92 8.12
C PHE A 10 -3.68 -13.54 8.77
N SER A 11 -4.55 -12.62 8.34
CA SER A 11 -4.61 -11.26 8.91
C SER A 11 -5.36 -11.22 10.25
N LEU A 12 -6.22 -12.18 10.54
CA LEU A 12 -7.18 -12.12 11.64
C LEU A 12 -6.85 -13.04 12.81
N ASN A 13 -6.09 -14.13 12.60
CA ASN A 13 -5.78 -15.13 13.62
C ASN A 13 -7.05 -15.56 14.41
N LYS A 14 -7.03 -15.37 15.76
CA LYS A 14 -8.13 -15.74 16.65
C LYS A 14 -9.40 -14.89 16.52
N LYS A 15 -9.37 -13.77 15.75
CA LYS A 15 -10.52 -12.87 15.58
C LYS A 15 -11.38 -13.20 14.35
N LEU A 16 -11.05 -14.24 13.61
CA LEU A 16 -11.72 -14.60 12.35
C LEU A 16 -13.23 -14.81 12.54
N ASP A 17 -13.60 -15.66 13.50
CA ASP A 17 -15.00 -16.03 13.72
C ASP A 17 -15.80 -14.81 14.20
N THR A 18 -15.24 -14.05 15.13
CA THR A 18 -15.86 -12.83 15.65
C THR A 18 -16.15 -11.80 14.54
N ILE A 19 -15.19 -11.55 13.63
CA ILE A 19 -15.40 -10.56 12.56
C ILE A 19 -16.41 -11.08 11.54
N SER A 20 -16.40 -12.37 11.23
CA SER A 20 -17.35 -12.97 10.29
C SER A 20 -18.78 -12.92 10.83
N GLU A 21 -18.99 -13.24 12.10
CA GLU A 21 -20.31 -13.11 12.75
C GLU A 21 -20.77 -11.64 12.78
N ARG A 22 -19.86 -10.71 13.10
CA ARG A 22 -20.18 -9.29 13.10
C ARG A 22 -20.59 -8.79 11.72
N ILE A 23 -19.92 -9.24 10.66
CA ILE A 23 -20.31 -8.93 9.28
C ILE A 23 -21.73 -9.42 9.00
N LYS A 24 -22.09 -10.66 9.39
CA LYS A 24 -23.43 -11.20 9.18
C LYS A 24 -24.51 -10.38 9.89
N GLU A 25 -24.28 -10.04 11.17
CA GLU A 25 -25.20 -9.21 11.95
C GLU A 25 -25.42 -7.84 11.31
N VAL A 26 -24.35 -7.13 10.97
CA VAL A 26 -24.40 -5.81 10.38
C VAL A 26 -25.04 -5.83 9.00
N CYS A 27 -24.72 -6.81 8.16
CA CYS A 27 -25.34 -6.96 6.85
C CYS A 27 -26.86 -7.24 6.95
N LYS A 28 -27.30 -8.01 7.94
CA LYS A 28 -28.73 -8.23 8.22
C LYS A 28 -29.42 -6.94 8.65
N GLU A 29 -28.80 -6.19 9.57
CA GLU A 29 -29.31 -4.89 10.05
C GLU A 29 -29.45 -3.88 8.89
N LEU A 30 -28.39 -3.75 8.08
CA LEU A 30 -28.35 -2.81 6.95
C LEU A 30 -29.06 -3.33 5.68
N LYS A 31 -29.68 -4.52 5.72
CA LYS A 31 -30.33 -5.19 4.59
C LYS A 31 -29.44 -5.33 3.36
N ILE A 32 -28.15 -5.62 3.60
CA ILE A 32 -27.12 -5.80 2.56
C ILE A 32 -27.15 -7.25 2.08
N TYR A 33 -27.25 -7.46 0.75
CA TYR A 33 -27.04 -8.78 0.15
C TYR A 33 -25.55 -9.09 0.07
N TYR A 34 -25.10 -10.15 0.74
CA TYR A 34 -23.68 -10.44 0.93
C TYR A 34 -23.29 -11.90 0.76
N VAL A 35 -21.99 -12.12 0.56
CA VAL A 35 -21.29 -13.41 0.61
C VAL A 35 -20.00 -13.19 1.38
N ILE A 36 -19.60 -14.19 2.17
CA ILE A 36 -18.29 -14.20 2.88
C ILE A 36 -17.44 -15.32 2.29
N GLU A 37 -16.28 -14.97 1.77
CA GLU A 37 -15.26 -15.87 1.28
C GLU A 37 -14.08 -15.86 2.25
N THR A 38 -13.80 -17.00 2.88
CA THR A 38 -12.67 -17.14 3.81
C THR A 38 -11.45 -17.69 3.08
N ILE A 39 -10.37 -16.92 3.03
CA ILE A 39 -9.12 -17.32 2.40
C ILE A 39 -8.17 -17.87 3.45
N THR A 40 -7.86 -19.16 3.34
CA THR A 40 -6.98 -19.89 4.26
C THR A 40 -5.53 -20.00 3.76
N LYS A 41 -5.30 -19.78 2.45
CA LYS A 41 -3.98 -19.73 1.82
C LYS A 41 -4.00 -18.67 0.72
N ASP A 42 -2.94 -17.92 0.59
CA ASP A 42 -2.86 -16.79 -0.35
C ASP A 42 -3.12 -17.18 -1.81
N ASN A 43 -2.67 -18.37 -2.25
CA ASN A 43 -2.90 -18.87 -3.60
C ASN A 43 -4.38 -19.15 -3.92
N LEU A 44 -5.24 -19.28 -2.91
CA LEU A 44 -6.68 -19.50 -3.10
C LEU A 44 -7.46 -18.20 -3.38
N MET A 45 -6.86 -17.03 -3.19
CA MET A 45 -7.52 -15.75 -3.39
C MET A 45 -7.93 -15.53 -4.85
N LYS A 46 -7.04 -15.86 -5.79
CA LYS A 46 -7.31 -15.76 -7.23
C LYS A 46 -8.50 -16.64 -7.63
N ASP A 47 -8.54 -17.88 -7.16
CA ASP A 47 -9.63 -18.82 -7.48
C ASP A 47 -10.96 -18.37 -6.86
N ALA A 48 -10.92 -17.89 -5.62
CA ALA A 48 -12.11 -17.36 -4.95
C ALA A 48 -12.69 -16.12 -5.66
N LEU A 49 -11.84 -15.23 -6.20
CA LEU A 49 -12.26 -14.02 -6.90
C LEU A 49 -12.72 -14.28 -8.33
N LYS A 50 -12.18 -15.31 -9.01
CA LYS A 50 -12.45 -15.60 -10.42
C LYS A 50 -13.95 -15.67 -10.75
N LYS A 51 -14.78 -16.22 -9.85
CA LYS A 51 -16.23 -16.36 -10.03
C LYS A 51 -17.00 -15.03 -9.98
N TYR A 52 -16.35 -13.95 -9.53
CA TYR A 52 -16.96 -12.61 -9.41
C TYR A 52 -16.51 -11.64 -10.51
N LEU A 53 -15.50 -12.00 -11.34
CA LEU A 53 -14.92 -11.07 -12.32
C LEU A 53 -15.87 -10.72 -13.47
N ASN A 54 -16.80 -11.62 -13.81
CA ASN A 54 -17.75 -11.44 -14.93
C ASN A 54 -19.06 -10.75 -14.50
N SER A 55 -19.12 -10.21 -13.30
CA SER A 55 -20.32 -9.50 -12.79
C SER A 55 -19.91 -8.36 -11.88
N LYS A 56 -20.74 -7.33 -11.81
CA LYS A 56 -20.49 -6.15 -10.99
C LYS A 56 -20.84 -6.41 -9.53
N ASN A 57 -19.82 -6.46 -8.67
CA ASN A 57 -19.94 -6.66 -7.25
C ASN A 57 -19.16 -5.58 -6.48
N ILE A 58 -19.34 -5.52 -5.18
CA ILE A 58 -18.48 -4.79 -4.25
C ILE A 58 -17.59 -5.84 -3.56
N ILE A 59 -16.30 -5.87 -3.91
CA ILE A 59 -15.33 -6.79 -3.31
C ILE A 59 -14.68 -6.07 -2.13
N ILE A 60 -14.92 -6.57 -0.92
CA ILE A 60 -14.46 -5.93 0.32
C ILE A 60 -13.31 -6.73 0.92
N ALA A 61 -12.15 -6.10 0.97
CA ALA A 61 -10.98 -6.63 1.66
C ALA A 61 -11.18 -6.56 3.18
N VAL A 62 -11.32 -7.70 3.84
CA VAL A 62 -11.31 -7.78 5.31
C VAL A 62 -9.90 -8.16 5.74
N GLY A 63 -9.05 -7.16 5.94
CA GLY A 63 -7.61 -7.37 6.15
C GLY A 63 -6.82 -6.07 6.27
N GLY A 64 -5.51 -6.17 6.07
CA GLY A 64 -4.61 -5.03 5.95
C GLY A 64 -4.23 -4.73 4.50
N ASP A 65 -3.24 -3.84 4.32
CA ASP A 65 -2.79 -3.33 3.02
C ASP A 65 -2.43 -4.43 2.02
N GLY A 66 -1.73 -5.49 2.44
CA GLY A 66 -1.43 -6.63 1.58
C GLY A 66 -2.67 -7.41 1.10
N THR A 67 -3.76 -7.46 1.89
CA THR A 67 -5.03 -8.07 1.44
C THR A 67 -5.69 -7.18 0.40
N VAL A 68 -5.69 -5.87 0.61
CA VAL A 68 -6.21 -4.87 -0.35
C VAL A 68 -5.45 -4.97 -1.67
N ASN A 69 -4.12 -4.97 -1.63
CA ASN A 69 -3.28 -5.03 -2.84
C ASN A 69 -3.51 -6.32 -3.65
N ARG A 70 -3.58 -7.48 -2.98
CA ARG A 70 -3.86 -8.75 -3.66
C ARG A 70 -5.24 -8.78 -4.31
N ILE A 71 -6.26 -8.26 -3.64
CA ILE A 71 -7.60 -8.13 -4.23
C ILE A 71 -7.55 -7.19 -5.42
N LEU A 72 -6.95 -6.01 -5.29
CA LEU A 72 -6.76 -5.06 -6.38
C LEU A 72 -6.17 -5.75 -7.61
N ASN A 73 -5.04 -6.43 -7.46
CA ASN A 73 -4.35 -7.12 -8.56
C ASN A 73 -5.17 -8.25 -9.22
N ASN A 74 -6.20 -8.76 -8.55
CA ASN A 74 -7.10 -9.77 -9.12
C ASN A 74 -8.36 -9.20 -9.75
N ILE A 75 -8.80 -7.99 -9.36
CA ILE A 75 -10.06 -7.41 -9.86
C ILE A 75 -9.83 -6.27 -10.87
N MET A 76 -8.59 -5.81 -11.06
CA MET A 76 -8.27 -4.81 -12.08
C MET A 76 -8.74 -5.28 -13.46
N GLY A 77 -9.35 -4.35 -14.21
CA GLY A 77 -9.96 -4.63 -15.52
C GLY A 77 -11.36 -5.24 -15.46
N SER A 78 -11.91 -5.54 -14.27
CA SER A 78 -13.31 -5.93 -14.07
C SER A 78 -14.18 -4.72 -13.69
N GLU A 79 -15.50 -4.91 -13.71
CA GLU A 79 -16.45 -3.87 -13.26
C GLU A 79 -16.66 -3.84 -11.73
N ASN A 80 -15.88 -4.60 -10.97
CA ASN A 80 -16.01 -4.70 -9.53
C ASN A 80 -15.51 -3.44 -8.82
N TYR A 81 -16.13 -3.12 -7.69
CA TYR A 81 -15.71 -2.07 -6.78
C TYR A 81 -14.82 -2.64 -5.69
N LEU A 82 -13.89 -1.85 -5.19
CA LEU A 82 -13.00 -2.21 -4.09
C LEU A 82 -13.45 -1.55 -2.80
N GLY A 83 -13.71 -2.35 -1.76
CA GLY A 83 -13.95 -1.86 -0.40
C GLY A 83 -12.89 -2.38 0.57
N VAL A 84 -12.82 -1.80 1.78
CA VAL A 84 -11.91 -2.26 2.83
C VAL A 84 -12.56 -2.22 4.21
N ILE A 85 -12.38 -3.29 5.00
CA ILE A 85 -12.55 -3.32 6.44
C ILE A 85 -11.17 -3.49 7.07
N PRO A 86 -10.64 -2.45 7.73
CA PRO A 86 -9.23 -2.36 8.11
C PRO A 86 -8.93 -3.09 9.42
N VAL A 87 -8.72 -4.39 9.35
CA VAL A 87 -8.38 -5.24 10.52
C VAL A 87 -6.91 -5.64 10.57
N GLY A 88 -6.08 -5.11 9.68
CA GLY A 88 -4.64 -5.29 9.67
C GLY A 88 -3.92 -4.41 10.71
N THR A 89 -2.58 -4.51 10.74
CA THR A 89 -1.74 -3.72 11.66
C THR A 89 -1.40 -2.33 11.12
N GLY A 90 -1.20 -2.19 9.80
CA GLY A 90 -0.84 -0.93 9.13
C GLY A 90 -2.08 -0.13 8.76
N ASN A 91 -2.88 -0.68 7.87
CA ASN A 91 -4.08 -0.07 7.29
C ASN A 91 -3.81 1.31 6.67
N ASP A 92 -2.68 1.45 5.99
CA ASP A 92 -2.20 2.72 5.46
C ASP A 92 -3.09 3.25 4.34
N PHE A 93 -3.63 2.35 3.50
CA PHE A 93 -4.63 2.70 2.51
C PHE A 93 -5.89 3.29 3.15
N TYR A 94 -6.43 2.63 4.18
CA TYR A 94 -7.63 3.13 4.87
C TYR A 94 -7.38 4.47 5.58
N LYS A 95 -6.21 4.67 6.17
CA LYS A 95 -5.83 5.97 6.76
C LYS A 95 -5.81 7.08 5.71
N SER A 96 -5.30 6.79 4.51
CA SER A 96 -5.30 7.74 3.39
C SER A 96 -6.73 8.08 2.95
N ILE A 97 -7.61 7.06 2.85
CA ILE A 97 -9.05 7.26 2.54
C ILE A 97 -9.70 8.21 3.55
N LEU A 98 -9.51 7.95 4.85
CA LEU A 98 -10.07 8.82 5.89
C LEU A 98 -9.53 10.24 5.84
N LYS A 99 -8.22 10.39 5.59
CA LYS A 99 -7.58 11.72 5.55
C LYS A 99 -8.03 12.53 4.34
N GLN A 100 -8.35 11.89 3.23
CA GLN A 100 -8.81 12.54 1.99
C GLN A 100 -10.33 12.78 1.97
N ASN A 101 -11.07 12.32 3.01
CA ASN A 101 -12.54 12.43 3.09
C ASN A 101 -13.25 11.88 1.84
N THR A 102 -12.80 10.71 1.35
CA THR A 102 -13.36 10.10 0.16
C THR A 102 -14.84 9.83 0.31
N GLU A 103 -15.60 10.00 -0.78
CA GLU A 103 -17.01 9.70 -0.85
C GLU A 103 -17.31 8.20 -0.73
N MET A 104 -18.58 7.84 -0.55
CA MET A 104 -19.00 6.43 -0.47
C MET A 104 -18.65 5.65 -1.75
N TYR A 105 -18.80 6.29 -2.90
CA TYR A 105 -18.42 5.74 -4.20
C TYR A 105 -17.55 6.78 -4.92
N GLU A 106 -16.27 6.50 -5.02
CA GLU A 106 -15.30 7.40 -5.65
C GLU A 106 -14.43 6.65 -6.63
N LYS A 107 -14.28 7.20 -7.83
CA LYS A 107 -13.27 6.67 -8.76
C LYS A 107 -11.90 7.15 -8.34
N ILE A 108 -11.00 6.19 -8.18
CA ILE A 108 -9.62 6.46 -7.75
C ILE A 108 -8.62 5.96 -8.76
N ASP A 109 -7.47 6.59 -8.75
CA ASP A 109 -6.34 6.26 -9.57
C ASP A 109 -5.64 5.01 -9.02
N VAL A 110 -5.02 4.25 -9.89
CA VAL A 110 -4.21 3.07 -9.56
C VAL A 110 -2.89 3.18 -10.31
N ALA A 111 -1.79 2.92 -9.65
CA ALA A 111 -0.51 2.85 -10.33
C ALA A 111 -0.20 1.42 -10.79
N GLN A 112 0.37 1.30 -11.98
CA GLN A 112 0.92 0.06 -12.50
C GLN A 112 2.44 0.12 -12.49
N ILE A 113 3.08 -0.92 -12.00
CA ILE A 113 4.53 -1.14 -12.04
C ILE A 113 4.81 -2.49 -12.71
N ASN A 114 5.42 -2.47 -13.88
CA ASN A 114 5.58 -3.62 -14.76
C ASN A 114 4.22 -4.33 -14.98
N ASP A 115 4.05 -5.56 -14.47
CA ASP A 115 2.83 -6.37 -14.57
C ASP A 115 1.95 -6.34 -13.29
N LYS A 116 2.32 -5.53 -12.29
CA LYS A 116 1.62 -5.41 -11.01
C LYS A 116 0.93 -4.07 -10.85
N TYR A 117 -0.05 -4.03 -9.96
CA TYR A 117 -0.74 -2.80 -9.57
C TYR A 117 -0.47 -2.48 -8.11
N PHE A 118 -0.41 -1.19 -7.80
CA PHE A 118 -0.41 -0.69 -6.43
C PHE A 118 -1.31 0.53 -6.31
N ILE A 119 -1.87 0.70 -5.12
CA ILE A 119 -2.84 1.75 -4.86
C ILE A 119 -2.25 2.84 -3.96
N ASN A 120 -1.24 2.48 -3.18
CA ASN A 120 -0.70 3.35 -2.16
C ASN A 120 0.71 3.82 -2.50
N ILE A 121 1.72 3.00 -2.33
CA ILE A 121 3.13 3.42 -2.50
C ILE A 121 3.98 2.29 -3.07
N ALA A 122 4.86 2.65 -4.02
CA ALA A 122 6.02 1.86 -4.40
C ALA A 122 7.31 2.53 -3.90
N CYS A 123 8.20 1.78 -3.26
CA CYS A 123 9.45 2.34 -2.75
C CYS A 123 10.67 1.49 -3.09
N PHE A 124 11.77 2.19 -3.36
CA PHE A 124 13.09 1.65 -3.67
C PHE A 124 14.12 2.18 -2.68
N GLY A 125 14.98 1.33 -2.20
CA GLY A 125 16.07 1.73 -1.32
C GLY A 125 15.79 1.39 0.14
N ILE A 126 16.11 2.30 1.06
CA ILE A 126 16.08 2.02 2.50
C ILE A 126 14.72 1.54 3.00
N ASP A 127 13.64 2.06 2.45
CA ASP A 127 12.28 1.70 2.87
C ASP A 127 11.93 0.25 2.49
N ALA A 128 12.34 -0.19 1.29
CA ALA A 128 12.18 -1.57 0.84
C ALA A 128 13.02 -2.53 1.69
N ASP A 129 14.27 -2.15 2.00
CA ASP A 129 15.16 -2.94 2.85
C ASP A 129 14.61 -3.07 4.29
N VAL A 130 13.95 -2.05 4.84
CA VAL A 130 13.27 -2.11 6.17
C VAL A 130 12.17 -3.15 6.17
N GLY A 131 11.32 -3.14 5.17
CA GLY A 131 10.23 -4.12 5.01
C GLY A 131 10.76 -5.54 4.99
N ASN A 132 11.79 -5.79 4.20
CA ASN A 132 12.44 -7.10 4.09
C ASN A 132 13.10 -7.53 5.41
N ASN A 133 13.85 -6.65 6.05
CA ASN A 133 14.52 -6.95 7.34
C ASN A 133 13.53 -7.23 8.47
N THR A 134 12.30 -6.67 8.43
CA THR A 134 11.25 -6.99 9.41
C THR A 134 10.86 -8.47 9.34
N LYS A 135 10.86 -9.07 8.15
CA LYS A 135 10.61 -10.51 7.95
C LYS A 135 11.77 -11.36 8.49
N ILE A 136 13.00 -10.86 8.42
CA ILE A 136 14.22 -11.57 8.87
C ILE A 136 14.35 -11.51 10.40
N ILE A 137 13.93 -10.43 11.05
CA ILE A 137 13.99 -10.27 12.51
C ILE A 137 12.90 -11.11 13.19
N LYS A 138 13.19 -12.42 13.30
CA LYS A 138 12.30 -13.40 13.95
C LYS A 138 12.48 -13.52 15.46
N ASN A 139 13.16 -12.59 16.11
CA ASN A 139 13.41 -12.67 17.55
C ASN A 139 12.09 -12.63 18.34
N LYS A 140 11.74 -13.74 19.01
CA LYS A 140 10.51 -13.89 19.80
C LYS A 140 10.43 -12.91 20.99
N LEU A 141 11.57 -12.37 21.44
CA LEU A 141 11.64 -11.41 22.54
C LEU A 141 11.20 -9.99 22.14
N ILE A 142 11.12 -9.69 20.82
CA ILE A 142 10.73 -8.38 20.35
C ILE A 142 9.22 -8.41 20.03
N PRO A 143 8.39 -7.59 20.72
CA PRO A 143 6.98 -7.45 20.40
C PRO A 143 6.77 -7.09 18.93
N ILE A 144 5.75 -7.67 18.27
CA ILE A 144 5.48 -7.51 16.84
C ILE A 144 5.42 -6.03 16.43
N LYS A 145 4.78 -5.19 17.26
CA LYS A 145 4.70 -3.74 17.04
C LYS A 145 6.06 -3.01 17.04
N GLN A 146 7.06 -3.57 17.72
CA GLN A 146 8.39 -2.97 17.82
C GLN A 146 9.37 -3.53 16.78
N ARG A 147 9.04 -4.65 16.13
CA ARG A 147 9.92 -5.27 15.11
C ARG A 147 10.22 -4.33 13.95
N TYR A 148 9.23 -3.53 13.54
CA TYR A 148 9.44 -2.53 12.50
C TYR A 148 10.48 -1.48 12.92
N ASN A 149 10.38 -0.95 14.14
CA ASN A 149 11.35 0.03 14.65
C ASN A 149 12.77 -0.57 14.77
N VAL A 150 12.87 -1.82 15.21
CA VAL A 150 14.16 -2.53 15.28
C VAL A 150 14.71 -2.79 13.89
N SER A 151 13.87 -3.20 12.95
CA SER A 151 14.23 -3.38 11.54
C SER A 151 14.71 -2.06 10.92
N LEU A 152 14.02 -0.97 11.20
CA LEU A 152 14.42 0.36 10.77
C LEU A 152 15.83 0.71 11.24
N ILE A 153 16.11 0.53 12.54
CA ILE A 153 17.43 0.78 13.14
C ILE A 153 18.51 -0.11 12.49
N TYR A 154 18.22 -1.40 12.36
CA TYR A 154 19.16 -2.36 11.75
C TYR A 154 19.48 -2.00 10.30
N THR A 155 18.47 -1.71 9.50
CA THR A 155 18.61 -1.32 8.08
C THR A 155 19.40 -0.02 7.97
N PHE A 156 19.13 0.94 8.87
CA PHE A 156 19.83 2.20 8.96
C PHE A 156 21.36 2.03 9.01
N PHE A 157 21.86 1.09 9.83
CA PHE A 157 23.30 0.87 9.94
C PHE A 157 23.89 0.13 8.73
N LYS A 158 23.11 -0.75 8.09
CA LYS A 158 23.60 -1.60 7.00
C LYS A 158 23.31 -1.08 5.59
N TYR A 159 22.41 -0.11 5.47
CA TYR A 159 21.97 0.38 4.17
C TYR A 159 23.13 0.93 3.31
N LYS A 160 23.05 0.64 2.01
CA LYS A 160 23.93 1.21 0.98
C LYS A 160 23.08 1.92 -0.07
N ASN A 161 23.48 3.15 -0.46
CA ASN A 161 22.82 3.85 -1.55
C ASN A 161 22.82 2.99 -2.83
N LYS A 162 21.72 3.01 -3.58
CA LYS A 162 21.58 2.26 -4.84
C LYS A 162 21.95 3.16 -6.02
N GLU A 163 22.75 2.65 -6.95
CA GLU A 163 23.00 3.34 -8.22
C GLU A 163 21.80 3.14 -9.13
N ALA A 164 21.19 4.22 -9.53
CA ALA A 164 19.99 4.23 -10.36
C ALA A 164 19.97 5.41 -11.33
N GLU A 165 19.19 5.26 -12.38
CA GLU A 165 18.72 6.31 -13.27
C GLU A 165 17.21 6.27 -13.28
N PHE A 166 16.56 7.43 -13.16
CA PHE A 166 15.15 7.52 -13.48
C PHE A 166 14.87 8.59 -14.54
N THR A 167 13.82 8.38 -15.31
CA THR A 167 13.38 9.27 -16.37
C THR A 167 11.87 9.39 -16.36
N SER A 168 11.36 10.60 -16.30
CA SER A 168 9.98 11.00 -16.55
C SER A 168 9.95 12.12 -17.58
N LYS A 169 8.77 12.68 -17.88
CA LYS A 169 8.64 13.89 -18.70
C LYS A 169 9.19 15.11 -17.97
N GLU A 170 9.00 15.18 -16.67
CA GLU A 170 9.28 16.34 -15.83
C GLU A 170 10.74 16.36 -15.36
N GLU A 171 11.31 15.16 -15.13
CA GLU A 171 12.63 15.07 -14.53
C GLU A 171 13.42 13.83 -14.98
N LYS A 172 14.72 14.01 -15.19
CA LYS A 172 15.68 12.92 -15.41
C LYS A 172 16.83 13.07 -14.41
N GLN A 173 17.13 11.97 -13.69
CA GLN A 173 18.18 11.95 -12.69
C GLN A 173 18.97 10.65 -12.75
N GLN A 174 20.26 10.75 -12.47
CA GLN A 174 21.18 9.61 -12.36
C GLN A 174 22.09 9.78 -11.15
N GLY A 175 22.49 8.68 -10.53
CA GLY A 175 23.45 8.68 -9.42
C GLY A 175 23.12 7.68 -8.32
N LYS A 176 23.61 7.98 -7.11
CA LYS A 176 23.35 7.17 -5.92
C LYS A 176 22.15 7.70 -5.16
N PHE A 177 21.15 6.87 -4.99
CA PHE A 177 19.94 7.20 -4.27
C PHE A 177 19.85 6.46 -2.94
N THR A 178 19.49 7.20 -1.90
CA THR A 178 19.13 6.64 -0.60
C THR A 178 17.74 6.04 -0.65
N THR A 179 16.81 6.72 -1.29
CA THR A 179 15.46 6.25 -1.54
C THR A 179 14.87 6.90 -2.78
N ILE A 180 13.97 6.18 -3.45
CA ILE A 180 13.05 6.69 -4.47
C ILE A 180 11.69 6.14 -4.10
N VAL A 181 10.71 7.02 -3.94
CA VAL A 181 9.33 6.68 -3.58
C VAL A 181 8.40 7.21 -4.64
N ILE A 182 7.49 6.38 -5.11
CA ILE A 182 6.40 6.74 -6.01
C ILE A 182 5.10 6.52 -5.25
N ALA A 183 4.38 7.60 -5.00
CA ALA A 183 3.20 7.60 -4.16
C ALA A 183 1.94 7.97 -4.96
N ASN A 184 0.88 7.24 -4.70
CA ASN A 184 -0.50 7.53 -5.07
C ASN A 184 -1.34 7.75 -3.80
N GLY A 185 -0.90 7.22 -2.65
CA GLY A 185 -1.48 7.41 -1.32
C GLY A 185 -0.51 8.09 -0.36
N MET A 186 -1.02 8.46 0.81
CA MET A 186 -0.30 9.31 1.77
C MET A 186 0.60 8.54 2.75
N TYR A 187 0.16 7.35 3.17
CA TYR A 187 0.76 6.60 4.27
C TYR A 187 1.44 5.33 3.81
N TYR A 188 2.50 4.95 4.51
CA TYR A 188 3.23 3.71 4.30
C TYR A 188 3.91 3.25 5.60
N GLY A 189 4.16 1.94 5.72
CA GLY A 189 4.95 1.38 6.81
C GLY A 189 4.28 1.47 8.18
N GLY A 190 2.94 1.47 8.24
CA GLY A 190 2.19 1.49 9.48
C GLY A 190 1.91 2.89 10.02
N GLY A 191 1.81 3.89 9.15
CA GLY A 191 1.37 5.25 9.50
C GLY A 191 2.43 6.34 9.34
N PHE A 192 3.52 6.07 8.64
CA PHE A 192 4.43 7.12 8.21
C PHE A 192 3.81 7.92 7.06
N GLN A 193 3.77 9.23 7.17
CA GLN A 193 3.25 10.12 6.13
C GLN A 193 4.33 10.38 5.07
N ILE A 194 4.54 9.41 4.19
CA ILE A 194 5.59 9.49 3.17
C ILE A 194 5.25 10.54 2.11
N ALA A 195 3.98 10.65 1.74
CA ALA A 195 3.51 11.60 0.75
C ALA A 195 2.27 12.34 1.28
N PRO A 196 2.47 13.32 2.19
CA PRO A 196 1.38 13.94 2.96
C PRO A 196 0.35 14.69 2.12
N ASN A 197 0.68 15.02 0.88
CA ASN A 197 -0.17 15.78 -0.04
C ASN A 197 -0.70 14.95 -1.22
N SER A 198 -0.35 13.66 -1.32
CA SER A 198 -0.82 12.78 -2.40
C SER A 198 -2.33 12.58 -2.34
N LYS A 199 -2.96 12.47 -3.51
CA LYS A 199 -4.40 12.24 -3.67
C LYS A 199 -4.65 11.07 -4.60
N TYR A 200 -5.70 10.30 -4.31
CA TYR A 200 -6.07 9.15 -5.13
C TYR A 200 -6.81 9.48 -6.43
N ASN A 201 -7.11 10.75 -6.71
CA ASN A 201 -8.01 11.13 -7.80
C ASN A 201 -7.58 12.41 -8.55
N ASP A 202 -6.31 12.81 -8.44
CA ASP A 202 -5.78 14.01 -9.12
C ASP A 202 -5.04 13.71 -10.43
N GLY A 203 -4.95 12.43 -10.81
CA GLY A 203 -4.31 12.00 -12.05
C GLY A 203 -2.79 12.07 -12.02
N LEU A 204 -2.16 12.15 -10.83
CA LEU A 204 -0.72 12.33 -10.67
C LEU A 204 -0.12 11.32 -9.68
N LEU A 205 1.13 10.96 -9.92
CA LEU A 205 2.00 10.26 -8.97
C LEU A 205 2.94 11.27 -8.33
N ASP A 206 3.04 11.25 -7.01
CA ASP A 206 4.04 12.04 -6.28
C ASP A 206 5.34 11.25 -6.19
N VAL A 207 6.41 11.79 -6.71
CA VAL A 207 7.74 11.19 -6.65
C VAL A 207 8.60 11.92 -5.64
N TYR A 208 9.11 11.18 -4.65
CA TYR A 208 10.05 11.67 -3.66
C TYR A 208 11.37 10.94 -3.81
N TYR A 209 12.48 11.65 -3.76
CA TYR A 209 13.78 11.01 -3.77
C TYR A 209 14.81 11.74 -2.92
N ALA A 210 15.78 10.99 -2.43
CA ALA A 210 16.95 11.50 -1.73
C ALA A 210 18.22 10.93 -2.35
N LYS A 211 19.14 11.81 -2.79
CA LYS A 211 20.45 11.43 -3.33
C LYS A 211 21.51 11.41 -2.24
N ASP A 212 22.28 10.34 -2.22
CA ASP A 212 23.53 10.18 -1.43
C ASP A 212 23.48 10.75 -0.01
N MET A 213 22.36 10.49 0.67
CA MET A 213 22.13 11.03 2.01
C MET A 213 23.11 10.40 3.00
N LYS A 214 23.79 11.24 3.75
CA LYS A 214 24.67 10.78 4.84
C LYS A 214 23.87 10.17 5.97
N LYS A 215 24.29 9.00 6.46
CA LYS A 215 23.56 8.20 7.47
C LYS A 215 23.13 8.98 8.71
N TYR A 216 23.94 9.94 9.18
CA TYR A 216 23.61 10.74 10.38
C TYR A 216 22.37 11.64 10.20
N LYS A 217 21.95 11.93 8.96
CA LYS A 217 20.73 12.73 8.68
C LYS A 217 19.44 11.90 8.73
N LEU A 218 19.54 10.57 8.59
CA LEU A 218 18.37 9.69 8.48
C LEU A 218 17.46 9.70 9.74
N PRO A 219 17.97 9.69 10.99
CA PRO A 219 17.11 9.74 12.16
C PRO A 219 16.21 10.98 12.20
N GLY A 220 16.78 12.15 11.90
CA GLY A 220 16.02 13.39 11.82
C GLY A 220 14.99 13.38 10.69
N LEU A 221 15.31 12.75 9.55
CA LEU A 221 14.38 12.58 8.44
C LEU A 221 13.21 11.67 8.82
N ILE A 222 13.45 10.54 9.47
CA ILE A 222 12.41 9.62 9.93
C ILE A 222 11.39 10.32 10.84
N ILE A 223 11.87 11.15 11.76
CA ILE A 223 10.99 11.94 12.64
C ILE A 223 10.13 12.91 11.82
N LYS A 224 10.71 13.57 10.82
CA LYS A 224 9.98 14.47 9.91
C LYS A 224 8.95 13.73 9.07
N ILE A 225 9.31 12.57 8.52
CA ILE A 225 8.37 11.72 7.76
C ILE A 225 7.19 11.30 8.64
N LYS A 226 7.44 10.88 9.87
CA LYS A 226 6.37 10.51 10.80
C LYS A 226 5.40 11.66 11.07
N LYS A 227 5.89 12.90 11.03
CA LYS A 227 5.09 14.14 11.21
C LYS A 227 4.55 14.71 9.88
N GLY A 228 4.91 14.15 8.72
CA GLY A 228 4.55 14.69 7.41
C GLY A 228 5.22 16.03 7.06
N THR A 229 6.36 16.37 7.71
CA THR A 229 7.05 17.67 7.54
C THR A 229 8.37 17.56 6.76
N HIS A 230 8.68 16.39 6.22
CA HIS A 230 9.95 16.12 5.53
C HIS A 230 10.07 16.81 4.17
N GLU A 231 8.96 17.21 3.54
CA GLU A 231 8.97 17.97 2.28
C GLU A 231 9.73 19.31 2.40
N GLN A 232 9.79 19.87 3.59
CA GLN A 232 10.56 21.08 3.89
C GLN A 232 12.08 20.83 4.00
N SER A 233 12.52 19.57 3.92
CA SER A 233 13.93 19.22 4.05
C SER A 233 14.68 19.41 2.73
N LYS A 234 15.76 20.19 2.71
CA LYS A 234 16.65 20.32 1.57
C LYS A 234 17.28 19.02 1.06
N SER A 235 17.13 17.92 1.80
CA SER A 235 17.65 16.60 1.42
C SER A 235 16.62 15.73 0.69
N ILE A 236 15.39 16.20 0.57
CA ILE A 236 14.31 15.53 -0.14
C ILE A 236 13.95 16.39 -1.35
N ASN A 237 13.91 15.75 -2.51
CA ASN A 237 13.39 16.35 -3.74
C ASN A 237 12.04 15.71 -4.03
N LYS A 238 11.15 16.47 -4.64
CA LYS A 238 9.83 15.97 -5.06
C LYS A 238 9.41 16.59 -6.39
N PHE A 239 8.67 15.82 -7.16
CA PHE A 239 7.94 16.26 -8.35
C PHE A 239 6.72 15.37 -8.57
N GLN A 240 5.86 15.76 -9.49
CA GLN A 240 4.69 14.97 -9.87
C GLN A 240 4.83 14.53 -11.32
N THR A 241 4.31 13.34 -11.65
CA THR A 241 4.32 12.80 -13.01
C THR A 241 3.19 11.80 -13.21
N THR A 242 2.90 11.44 -14.44
CA THR A 242 1.98 10.36 -14.78
C THR A 242 2.70 9.05 -15.08
N GLU A 243 4.00 9.10 -15.39
CA GLU A 243 4.81 7.94 -15.71
C GLU A 243 6.29 8.16 -15.37
N ILE A 244 6.97 7.12 -14.94
CA ILE A 244 8.39 7.12 -14.64
C ILE A 244 9.01 5.78 -14.94
N THR A 245 10.21 5.77 -15.51
CA THR A 245 11.03 4.57 -15.67
C THR A 245 12.23 4.67 -14.73
N ILE A 246 12.47 3.62 -13.95
CA ILE A 246 13.60 3.52 -13.03
C ILE A 246 14.47 2.34 -13.46
N LYS A 247 15.75 2.61 -13.72
CA LYS A 247 16.76 1.59 -14.03
C LYS A 247 17.78 1.55 -12.91
N LEU A 248 18.03 0.39 -12.36
CA LEU A 248 19.03 0.16 -11.33
C LEU A 248 20.19 -0.66 -11.90
N LYS A 249 21.38 -0.43 -11.37
CA LYS A 249 22.58 -1.14 -11.79
C LYS A 249 22.57 -2.62 -11.40
N GLU A 250 21.88 -2.94 -10.30
CA GLU A 250 21.77 -4.29 -9.73
C GLU A 250 20.31 -4.63 -9.46
N GLU A 251 19.96 -5.91 -9.48
CA GLU A 251 18.66 -6.36 -9.03
C GLU A 251 18.32 -5.77 -7.66
N THR A 252 17.18 -5.12 -7.58
CA THR A 252 16.77 -4.40 -6.39
C THR A 252 15.32 -4.72 -6.07
N VAL A 253 15.08 -4.94 -4.79
CA VAL A 253 13.72 -5.12 -4.27
C VAL A 253 13.02 -3.77 -4.28
N CYS A 254 11.85 -3.72 -4.91
CA CYS A 254 10.86 -2.67 -4.76
C CYS A 254 9.73 -3.20 -3.89
N ASN A 255 9.36 -2.47 -2.86
CA ASN A 255 8.19 -2.78 -2.06
C ASN A 255 6.98 -2.03 -2.60
N ILE A 256 5.88 -2.75 -2.86
CA ILE A 256 4.61 -2.22 -3.39
C ILE A 256 3.47 -2.61 -2.46
N ASP A 257 2.93 -1.67 -1.70
CA ASP A 257 1.81 -1.88 -0.76
C ASP A 257 2.00 -3.08 0.19
N GLY A 258 3.27 -3.39 0.55
CA GLY A 258 3.64 -4.50 1.42
C GLY A 258 4.00 -5.81 0.71
N ASP A 259 3.82 -5.91 -0.60
CA ASP A 259 4.37 -6.99 -1.44
C ASP A 259 5.71 -6.56 -2.07
N GLU A 260 6.49 -7.51 -2.55
CA GLU A 260 7.83 -7.27 -3.10
C GLU A 260 7.91 -7.71 -4.55
N ILE A 261 8.60 -6.91 -5.35
CA ILE A 261 9.04 -7.27 -6.70
C ILE A 261 10.53 -7.00 -6.81
N THR A 262 11.24 -7.82 -7.56
CA THR A 262 12.68 -7.67 -7.78
C THR A 262 12.97 -7.58 -9.27
N ASP A 263 13.66 -6.53 -9.67
CA ASP A 263 14.04 -6.29 -11.06
C ASP A 263 15.20 -5.27 -11.11
N THR A 264 15.73 -5.02 -12.28
CA THR A 264 16.65 -3.93 -12.59
C THR A 264 15.98 -2.78 -13.32
N ASN A 265 14.79 -3.01 -13.91
CA ASN A 265 14.07 -2.04 -14.72
C ASN A 265 12.58 -2.00 -14.38
N PHE A 266 12.13 -0.88 -13.87
CA PHE A 266 10.76 -0.67 -13.43
C PHE A 266 10.11 0.41 -14.27
N LYS A 267 9.03 0.06 -14.96
CA LYS A 267 8.16 1.00 -15.68
C LYS A 267 6.92 1.23 -14.86
N ILE A 268 6.70 2.47 -14.46
CA ILE A 268 5.58 2.84 -13.59
C ILE A 268 4.73 3.86 -14.34
N LYS A 269 3.42 3.63 -14.36
CA LYS A 269 2.45 4.56 -14.94
C LYS A 269 1.21 4.65 -14.07
N LEU A 270 0.60 5.82 -14.06
CA LEU A 270 -0.71 6.01 -13.47
C LEU A 270 -1.80 5.55 -14.44
N LEU A 271 -2.82 4.92 -13.89
CA LEU A 271 -4.08 4.59 -14.55
C LEU A 271 -5.16 5.44 -13.87
N PRO A 272 -5.56 6.56 -14.46
CA PRO A 272 -6.49 7.48 -13.83
C PRO A 272 -7.88 6.85 -13.73
N GLN A 273 -8.54 7.06 -12.58
CA GLN A 273 -9.90 6.59 -12.31
C GLN A 273 -10.13 5.10 -12.61
N ALA A 274 -9.12 4.28 -12.36
CA ALA A 274 -9.06 2.89 -12.82
C ALA A 274 -9.95 1.93 -12.03
N ILE A 275 -10.35 2.30 -10.81
CA ILE A 275 -11.25 1.49 -9.98
C ILE A 275 -12.21 2.38 -9.19
N THR A 276 -13.40 1.87 -8.89
CA THR A 276 -14.32 2.55 -7.97
C THR A 276 -14.06 2.03 -6.54
N LEU A 277 -13.69 2.94 -5.65
CA LEU A 277 -13.63 2.69 -4.21
C LEU A 277 -15.05 2.68 -3.64
N TYR A 278 -15.35 1.70 -2.78
CA TYR A 278 -16.53 1.66 -1.93
C TYR A 278 -16.14 1.93 -0.48
N ASN A 279 -16.49 3.11 0.02
CA ASN A 279 -16.14 3.60 1.36
C ASN A 279 -17.39 3.84 2.21
N ASN A 280 -18.09 2.77 2.59
CA ASN A 280 -19.25 2.87 3.47
C ASN A 280 -18.81 2.93 4.94
N GLN A 281 -18.69 4.14 5.48
CA GLN A 281 -18.23 4.38 6.85
C GLN A 281 -19.18 3.80 7.91
N GLU A 282 -20.48 3.72 7.64
CA GLU A 282 -21.45 3.12 8.57
C GLU A 282 -21.19 1.61 8.69
N LEU A 283 -21.10 0.91 7.55
CA LEU A 283 -20.78 -0.51 7.50
C LEU A 283 -19.44 -0.80 8.23
N ILE A 284 -18.40 -0.02 7.90
CA ILE A 284 -17.07 -0.21 8.47
C ILE A 284 -17.10 -0.04 9.99
N LYS A 285 -17.67 1.04 10.50
CA LYS A 285 -17.75 1.34 11.94
C LYS A 285 -18.55 0.26 12.68
N LYS A 286 -19.71 -0.14 12.15
CA LYS A 286 -20.53 -1.19 12.78
C LYS A 286 -19.83 -2.55 12.83
N VAL A 287 -19.05 -2.91 11.79
CA VAL A 287 -18.31 -4.17 11.77
C VAL A 287 -17.11 -4.16 12.72
N LEU A 288 -16.46 -3.02 12.88
CA LEU A 288 -15.29 -2.90 13.77
C LEU A 288 -15.67 -2.80 15.26
N GLY A 289 -16.87 -2.33 15.59
CA GLY A 289 -17.41 -2.16 16.94
C GLY A 289 -17.19 -0.76 17.46
#